data_07d9adae1dd7f997d04b725aec996bf0
#
_entry.id   07d9adae1dd7f997d04b725aec996bf0
#
_cell.length_a   1.000
_cell.length_b   1.000
_cell.length_c   1.000
_cell.angle_alpha   90.00
_cell.angle_beta   90.00
_cell.angle_gamma   90.00
#
_symmetry.space_group_name_H-M   'P 1'
#
loop_
_entity.id
_entity.type
_entity.pdbx_description
1 polymer ?
#
loop_
_entity_poly.entity_id
_entity_poly.type
_entity_poly.pdbx_seq_one_letter_code
_entity_poly.pdbx_strand_id
1 'polypeptide(L)'
;MKRFYSGKTYTHATGHSCAFRQWRADSHCNLIHGYALQFEFTFGGSELDERNWIVDFGGLKPLKEWLKHMFDHTYLVAEDDPELDTFVDLAKKDLVDLRIVSATGCERFAEMAFDKADEIVKDISNGRCWVQSATVREHAHNSATCELADHQKIHFSD
;
A
#
# COMPACT_ATOMS: atom_id res chain seq x y z
N MET A 1 28.42 7.43 -8.19
CA MET A 1 27.14 7.16 -8.87
C MET A 1 26.05 7.94 -8.14
N LYS A 2 25.11 8.58 -8.88
CA LYS A 2 23.97 9.31 -8.27
C LYS A 2 22.70 8.50 -8.48
N ARG A 3 21.78 8.62 -7.54
CA ARG A 3 20.39 8.13 -7.65
C ARG A 3 19.44 9.30 -7.52
N PHE A 4 18.31 9.21 -8.15
CA PHE A 4 17.25 10.20 -8.06
C PHE A 4 16.04 9.56 -7.40
N TYR A 5 15.32 10.36 -6.63
CA TYR A 5 14.08 9.94 -6.01
C TYR A 5 13.00 10.97 -6.27
N SER A 6 11.78 10.51 -6.49
CA SER A 6 10.59 11.36 -6.54
C SER A 6 9.47 10.75 -5.71
N GLY A 7 8.58 11.57 -5.22
CA GLY A 7 7.52 11.14 -4.31
C GLY A 7 6.13 11.45 -4.84
N LYS A 8 5.18 10.56 -4.54
CA LYS A 8 3.75 10.76 -4.78
C LYS A 8 2.97 10.42 -3.54
N THR A 9 2.09 11.33 -3.12
CA THR A 9 1.24 11.16 -1.95
C THR A 9 -0.23 11.23 -2.34
N TYR A 10 -1.00 10.26 -1.89
CA TYR A 10 -2.46 10.25 -1.90
C TYR A 10 -2.90 10.48 -0.46
N THR A 11 -3.26 11.73 -0.16
CA THR A 11 -3.54 12.20 1.20
C THR A 11 -4.86 11.64 1.75
N HIS A 12 -5.10 11.80 3.05
CA HIS A 12 -6.39 11.49 3.69
C HIS A 12 -7.57 12.18 2.97
N ALA A 13 -7.36 13.35 2.39
CA ALA A 13 -8.37 14.07 1.62
C ALA A 13 -8.77 13.37 0.30
N THR A 14 -7.98 12.43 -0.19
CA THR A 14 -8.35 11.57 -1.33
C THR A 14 -9.53 10.65 -0.99
N GLY A 15 -9.72 10.33 0.31
CA GLY A 15 -10.89 9.65 0.82
C GLY A 15 -10.87 8.13 0.66
N HIS A 16 -9.69 7.49 0.68
CA HIS A 16 -9.57 6.03 0.73
C HIS A 16 -10.02 5.51 2.10
N SER A 17 -11.33 5.57 2.35
CA SER A 17 -11.94 5.16 3.61
C SER A 17 -12.25 3.67 3.59
N CYS A 18 -11.63 2.92 4.47
CA CYS A 18 -11.86 1.48 4.60
C CYS A 18 -11.98 1.07 6.07
N ALA A 19 -12.54 -0.11 6.28
CA ALA A 19 -12.60 -0.74 7.59
C ALA A 19 -11.91 -2.10 7.56
N PHE A 20 -11.40 -2.53 8.70
CA PHE A 20 -10.72 -3.80 8.91
C PHE A 20 -10.63 -4.11 10.40
N ARG A 21 -10.14 -5.29 10.73
CA ARG A 21 -9.71 -5.64 12.08
C ARG A 21 -8.41 -6.44 12.02
N GLN A 22 -7.64 -6.37 13.09
CA GLN A 22 -6.47 -7.21 13.29
C GLN A 22 -6.83 -8.32 14.28
N TRP A 23 -7.36 -9.43 13.77
CA TRP A 23 -7.98 -10.47 14.60
C TRP A 23 -7.01 -11.16 15.57
N ARG A 24 -5.70 -11.11 15.28
CA ARG A 24 -4.66 -11.66 16.17
C ARG A 24 -4.29 -10.75 17.34
N ALA A 25 -4.78 -9.49 17.34
CA ALA A 25 -4.43 -8.53 18.36
C ALA A 25 -5.12 -8.84 19.69
N ASP A 26 -4.39 -8.67 20.78
CA ASP A 26 -4.86 -8.73 22.18
C ASP A 26 -5.34 -7.36 22.68
N SER A 27 -5.84 -6.51 21.81
CA SER A 27 -6.24 -5.14 22.10
C SER A 27 -7.50 -4.78 21.33
N HIS A 28 -7.96 -3.52 21.49
CA HIS A 28 -9.07 -2.97 20.71
C HIS A 28 -8.86 -3.01 19.18
N CYS A 29 -7.64 -3.23 18.70
CA CYS A 29 -7.38 -3.46 17.28
C CYS A 29 -8.02 -4.73 16.72
N ASN A 30 -8.44 -5.65 17.60
CA ASN A 30 -9.25 -6.82 17.25
C ASN A 30 -10.68 -6.43 16.81
N LEU A 31 -11.18 -5.28 17.22
CA LEU A 31 -12.50 -4.79 16.84
C LEU A 31 -12.47 -4.20 15.42
N ILE A 32 -13.62 -4.25 14.76
CA ILE A 32 -13.79 -3.55 13.47
C ILE A 32 -13.59 -2.05 13.68
N HIS A 33 -12.69 -1.47 12.91
CA HIS A 33 -12.41 -0.05 12.90
C HIS A 33 -11.91 0.37 11.53
N GLY A 34 -11.79 1.66 11.27
CA GLY A 34 -11.38 2.12 9.96
C GLY A 34 -10.80 3.53 9.99
N TYR A 35 -10.18 3.87 8.87
CA TYR A 35 -9.52 5.14 8.63
C TYR A 35 -9.67 5.57 7.17
N ALA A 36 -9.56 6.88 6.93
CA ALA A 36 -9.24 7.39 5.61
C ALA A 36 -7.72 7.32 5.42
N LEU A 37 -7.23 6.24 4.84
CA LEU A 37 -5.79 5.99 4.72
C LEU A 37 -5.09 7.00 3.82
N GLN A 38 -3.86 7.36 4.16
CA GLN A 38 -2.94 8.08 3.29
C GLN A 38 -1.86 7.12 2.80
N PHE A 39 -1.52 7.23 1.51
CA PHE A 39 -0.47 6.44 0.87
C PHE A 39 0.62 7.36 0.33
N GLU A 40 1.86 7.10 0.71
CA GLU A 40 3.04 7.84 0.26
C GLU A 40 3.99 6.88 -0.43
N PHE A 41 4.43 7.23 -1.64
CA PHE A 41 5.37 6.43 -2.41
C PHE A 41 6.62 7.23 -2.72
N THR A 42 7.77 6.59 -2.58
CA THR A 42 9.05 7.08 -3.09
C THR A 42 9.50 6.16 -4.22
N PHE A 43 9.69 6.75 -5.40
CA PHE A 43 10.22 6.07 -6.58
C PHE A 43 11.69 6.40 -6.76
N GLY A 44 12.49 5.42 -7.14
CA GLY A 44 13.92 5.56 -7.38
C GLY A 44 14.31 5.20 -8.80
N GLY A 45 15.42 5.76 -9.24
CA GLY A 45 16.06 5.44 -10.51
C GLY A 45 17.49 5.99 -10.57
N SER A 46 18.34 5.37 -11.37
CA SER A 46 19.69 5.86 -11.61
C SER A 46 19.79 6.79 -12.83
N GLU A 47 18.79 6.75 -13.70
CA GLU A 47 18.72 7.53 -14.94
C GLU A 47 17.38 8.24 -15.06
N LEU A 48 17.40 9.44 -15.61
CA LEU A 48 16.20 10.20 -15.95
C LEU A 48 15.74 9.84 -17.38
N ASP A 49 14.47 10.05 -17.66
CA ASP A 49 13.94 9.95 -19.02
C ASP A 49 14.31 11.20 -19.86
N GLU A 50 13.86 11.25 -21.12
CA GLU A 50 14.08 12.37 -22.02
C GLU A 50 13.48 13.71 -21.56
N ARG A 51 12.55 13.67 -20.59
CA ARG A 51 11.94 14.84 -19.95
C ARG A 51 12.63 15.23 -18.64
N ASN A 52 13.70 14.52 -18.26
CA ASN A 52 14.41 14.63 -16.98
C ASN A 52 13.55 14.21 -15.77
N TRP A 53 12.68 13.21 -15.94
CA TRP A 53 11.83 12.66 -14.87
C TRP A 53 12.29 11.25 -14.46
N ILE A 54 12.11 10.94 -13.18
CA ILE A 54 12.21 9.57 -12.69
C ILE A 54 10.99 8.78 -13.14
N VAL A 55 9.80 9.30 -12.85
CA VAL A 55 8.52 8.69 -13.19
C VAL A 55 7.54 9.75 -13.67
N ASP A 56 6.77 9.42 -14.68
CA ASP A 56 5.65 10.23 -15.11
C ASP A 56 4.47 10.02 -14.16
N PHE A 57 4.15 11.02 -13.34
CA PHE A 57 3.01 10.93 -12.41
C PHE A 57 1.67 10.77 -13.13
N GLY A 58 1.54 11.22 -14.38
CA GLY A 58 0.36 10.96 -15.21
C GLY A 58 0.19 9.47 -15.53
N GLY A 59 1.27 8.72 -15.62
CA GLY A 59 1.28 7.27 -15.81
C GLY A 59 0.90 6.45 -14.57
N LEU A 60 0.74 7.09 -13.41
CA LEU A 60 0.35 6.43 -12.16
C LEU A 60 -1.17 6.28 -12.00
N LYS A 61 -1.97 6.57 -13.01
CA LYS A 61 -3.42 6.37 -12.98
C LYS A 61 -3.82 4.94 -12.57
N PRO A 62 -3.19 3.87 -13.07
CA PRO A 62 -3.48 2.50 -12.62
C PRO A 62 -3.26 2.30 -11.12
N LEU A 63 -2.24 2.92 -10.53
CA LEU A 63 -2.00 2.88 -9.09
C LEU A 63 -3.13 3.56 -8.30
N LYS A 64 -3.55 4.75 -8.74
CA LYS A 64 -4.67 5.47 -8.13
C LYS A 64 -5.96 4.65 -8.18
N GLU A 65 -6.25 4.03 -9.31
CA GLU A 65 -7.43 3.19 -9.50
C GLU A 65 -7.38 1.93 -8.62
N TRP A 66 -6.22 1.30 -8.51
CA TRP A 66 -6.03 0.16 -7.63
C TRP A 66 -6.21 0.53 -6.15
N LEU A 67 -5.62 1.64 -5.70
CA LEU A 67 -5.81 2.13 -4.33
C LEU A 67 -7.29 2.38 -4.03
N LYS A 68 -8.01 3.00 -4.96
CA LYS A 68 -9.45 3.21 -4.83
C LYS A 68 -10.20 1.89 -4.75
N HIS A 69 -9.90 0.93 -5.62
CA HIS A 69 -10.53 -0.39 -5.62
C HIS A 69 -10.33 -1.13 -4.30
N MET A 70 -9.12 -1.07 -3.74
CA MET A 70 -8.77 -1.81 -2.53
C MET A 70 -9.25 -1.13 -1.24
N PHE A 71 -9.18 0.21 -1.18
CA PHE A 71 -9.25 0.92 0.08
C PHE A 71 -10.33 2.02 0.15
N ASP A 72 -11.18 2.17 -0.88
CA ASP A 72 -12.23 3.18 -0.85
C ASP A 72 -13.61 2.53 -0.68
N HIS A 73 -14.25 2.79 0.48
CA HIS A 73 -15.53 2.20 0.89
C HIS A 73 -15.51 0.66 0.90
N THR A 74 -14.41 0.08 1.32
CA THR A 74 -14.21 -1.36 1.38
C THR A 74 -14.07 -1.85 2.83
N TYR A 75 -14.31 -3.13 3.01
CA TYR A 75 -13.93 -3.87 4.21
C TYR A 75 -12.84 -4.88 3.83
N LEU A 76 -11.68 -4.80 4.48
CA LEU A 76 -10.60 -5.76 4.25
C LEU A 76 -10.58 -6.80 5.38
N VAL A 77 -10.61 -8.06 5.01
CA VAL A 77 -10.56 -9.19 5.95
C VAL A 77 -9.38 -10.09 5.62
N ALA A 78 -8.66 -10.53 6.65
CA ALA A 78 -7.62 -11.53 6.47
C ALA A 78 -8.23 -12.89 6.08
N GLU A 79 -7.61 -13.59 5.14
CA GLU A 79 -8.09 -14.90 4.66
C GLU A 79 -8.15 -15.95 5.76
N ASP A 80 -7.38 -15.79 6.85
CA ASP A 80 -7.32 -16.65 8.01
C ASP A 80 -8.11 -16.10 9.21
N ASP A 81 -8.90 -15.05 9.03
CA ASP A 81 -9.77 -14.52 10.11
C ASP A 81 -10.82 -15.56 10.48
N PRO A 82 -10.94 -15.96 11.76
CA PRO A 82 -11.96 -16.92 12.22
C PRO A 82 -13.40 -16.51 11.89
N GLU A 83 -13.65 -15.22 11.71
CA GLU A 83 -14.97 -14.66 11.38
C GLU A 83 -15.13 -14.36 9.87
N LEU A 84 -14.28 -14.93 9.02
CA LEU A 84 -14.35 -14.69 7.57
C LEU A 84 -15.76 -14.93 7.00
N ASP A 85 -16.41 -16.02 7.41
CA ASP A 85 -17.76 -16.36 6.95
C ASP A 85 -18.80 -15.31 7.32
N THR A 86 -18.67 -14.69 8.49
CA THR A 86 -19.52 -13.57 8.93
C THR A 86 -19.39 -12.39 7.97
N PHE A 87 -18.17 -12.03 7.57
CA PHE A 87 -17.93 -10.93 6.63
C PHE A 87 -18.39 -11.27 5.22
N VAL A 88 -18.24 -12.51 4.78
CA VAL A 88 -18.79 -12.99 3.50
C VAL A 88 -20.31 -12.88 3.50
N ASP A 89 -20.98 -13.22 4.59
CA ASP A 89 -22.43 -13.09 4.70
C ASP A 89 -22.89 -11.62 4.69
N LEU A 90 -22.13 -10.71 5.28
CA LEU A 90 -22.39 -9.26 5.16
C LEU A 90 -22.26 -8.78 3.71
N ALA A 91 -21.25 -9.27 2.99
CA ALA A 91 -21.06 -8.94 1.57
C ALA A 91 -22.22 -9.47 0.70
N LYS A 92 -22.72 -10.68 0.97
CA LYS A 92 -23.92 -11.23 0.29
C LYS A 92 -25.19 -10.41 0.51
N LYS A 93 -25.24 -9.66 1.60
CA LYS A 93 -26.35 -8.74 1.93
C LYS A 93 -26.11 -7.31 1.43
N ASP A 94 -25.06 -7.09 0.64
CA ASP A 94 -24.64 -5.76 0.15
C ASP A 94 -24.39 -4.73 1.28
N LEU A 95 -23.92 -5.20 2.44
CA LEU A 95 -23.62 -4.35 3.58
C LEU A 95 -22.15 -3.93 3.63
N VAL A 96 -21.27 -4.67 2.96
CA VAL A 96 -19.85 -4.36 2.81
C VAL A 96 -19.38 -4.69 1.40
N ASP A 97 -18.45 -3.90 0.88
CA ASP A 97 -17.67 -4.23 -0.32
C ASP A 97 -16.38 -4.91 0.14
N LEU A 98 -16.36 -6.25 0.08
CA LEU A 98 -15.37 -7.09 0.74
C LEU A 98 -14.10 -7.26 -0.10
N ARG A 99 -12.95 -7.12 0.54
CA ARG A 99 -11.63 -7.52 0.01
C ARG A 99 -11.02 -8.57 0.93
N ILE A 100 -10.81 -9.77 0.42
CA ILE A 100 -10.11 -10.84 1.16
C ILE A 100 -8.62 -10.70 0.83
N VAL A 101 -7.81 -10.51 1.87
CA VAL A 101 -6.37 -10.30 1.76
C VAL A 101 -5.61 -11.29 2.64
N SER A 102 -4.31 -11.47 2.39
CA SER A 102 -3.50 -12.42 3.16
C SER A 102 -3.42 -12.04 4.66
N ALA A 103 -3.32 -10.74 4.94
CA ALA A 103 -3.32 -10.20 6.30
C ALA A 103 -3.74 -8.72 6.29
N THR A 104 -4.16 -8.20 7.43
CA THR A 104 -4.59 -6.82 7.63
C THR A 104 -3.62 -6.08 8.58
N GLY A 105 -3.70 -4.77 8.55
CA GLY A 105 -2.89 -3.87 9.35
C GLY A 105 -2.02 -2.96 8.49
N CYS A 106 -1.57 -1.87 9.08
CA CYS A 106 -0.86 -0.80 8.38
C CYS A 106 0.39 -1.30 7.66
N GLU A 107 1.16 -2.20 8.30
CA GLU A 107 2.37 -2.82 7.73
C GLU A 107 2.05 -3.68 6.50
N ARG A 108 0.99 -4.49 6.57
CA ARG A 108 0.58 -5.34 5.46
C ARG A 108 0.00 -4.53 4.30
N PHE A 109 -0.70 -3.46 4.60
CA PHE A 109 -1.19 -2.54 3.57
C PHE A 109 -0.03 -1.80 2.90
N ALA A 110 1.03 -1.43 3.66
CA ALA A 110 2.24 -0.84 3.10
C ALA A 110 2.97 -1.82 2.15
N GLU A 111 3.09 -3.09 2.55
CA GLU A 111 3.66 -4.15 1.70
C GLU A 111 2.87 -4.35 0.41
N MET A 112 1.54 -4.48 0.51
CA MET A 112 0.65 -4.62 -0.65
C MET A 112 0.75 -3.42 -1.60
N ALA A 113 0.78 -2.21 -1.04
CA ALA A 113 0.90 -0.98 -1.82
C ALA A 113 2.29 -0.88 -2.48
N PHE A 114 3.35 -1.28 -1.78
CA PHE A 114 4.71 -1.36 -2.31
C PHE A 114 4.76 -2.29 -3.54
N ASP A 115 4.30 -3.52 -3.39
CA ASP A 115 4.36 -4.54 -4.44
C ASP A 115 3.58 -4.10 -5.69
N LYS A 116 2.38 -3.55 -5.49
CA LYS A 116 1.56 -3.09 -6.62
C LYS A 116 2.14 -1.87 -7.31
N ALA A 117 2.64 -0.93 -6.56
CA ALA A 117 3.29 0.26 -7.13
C ALA A 117 4.59 -0.10 -7.88
N ASP A 118 5.37 -1.06 -7.36
CA ASP A 118 6.61 -1.52 -8.00
C ASP A 118 6.33 -2.24 -9.33
N GLU A 119 5.31 -3.10 -9.37
CA GLU A 119 4.82 -3.71 -10.61
C GLU A 119 4.47 -2.62 -11.65
N ILE A 120 3.65 -1.65 -11.26
CA ILE A 120 3.18 -0.59 -12.16
C ILE A 120 4.33 0.29 -12.63
N VAL A 121 5.21 0.75 -11.73
CA VAL A 121 6.27 1.69 -12.09
C VAL A 121 7.33 1.03 -12.96
N LYS A 122 7.61 -0.25 -12.76
CA LYS A 122 8.49 -1.03 -13.64
C LYS A 122 7.91 -1.18 -15.04
N ASP A 123 6.62 -1.44 -15.13
CA ASP A 123 5.93 -1.57 -16.41
C ASP A 123 5.96 -0.25 -17.20
N ILE A 124 5.51 0.86 -16.61
CA ILE A 124 5.45 2.16 -17.30
C ILE A 124 6.82 2.80 -17.59
N SER A 125 7.87 2.35 -16.92
CA SER A 125 9.26 2.84 -17.11
C SER A 125 10.17 1.87 -17.87
N ASN A 126 9.65 0.74 -18.35
CA ASN A 126 10.44 -0.35 -18.95
C ASN A 126 11.59 -0.82 -18.02
N GLY A 127 11.32 -0.94 -16.73
CA GLY A 127 12.27 -1.40 -15.72
C GLY A 127 13.32 -0.37 -15.27
N ARG A 128 13.24 0.89 -15.74
CA ARG A 128 14.18 1.95 -15.37
C ARG A 128 14.00 2.43 -13.93
N CYS A 129 12.77 2.37 -13.42
CA CYS A 129 12.39 2.83 -12.08
C CYS A 129 11.93 1.69 -11.20
N TRP A 130 12.04 1.90 -9.90
CA TRP A 130 11.55 0.98 -8.85
C TRP A 130 10.85 1.77 -7.75
N VAL A 131 10.10 1.09 -6.91
CA VAL A 131 9.61 1.66 -5.65
C VAL A 131 10.71 1.54 -4.60
N GLN A 132 11.09 2.65 -4.01
CA GLN A 132 12.03 2.68 -2.89
C GLN A 132 11.31 2.44 -1.57
N SER A 133 10.16 3.05 -1.37
CA SER A 133 9.32 2.86 -0.19
C SER A 133 7.85 3.14 -0.46
N ALA A 134 6.99 2.48 0.30
CA ALA A 134 5.58 2.78 0.42
C ALA A 134 5.23 2.94 1.90
N THR A 135 4.60 4.06 2.25
CA THR A 135 4.14 4.35 3.61
C THR A 135 2.63 4.46 3.62
N VAL A 136 2.00 3.79 4.58
CA VAL A 136 0.57 3.91 4.86
C VAL A 136 0.37 4.59 6.20
N ARG A 137 -0.49 5.62 6.23
CA ARG A 137 -0.87 6.34 7.46
C ARG A 137 -2.34 6.11 7.77
N GLU A 138 -2.58 5.67 8.98
CA GLU A 138 -3.93 5.61 9.54
C GLU A 138 -4.43 7.03 9.89
N HIS A 139 -3.57 7.80 10.54
CA HIS A 139 -3.77 9.20 10.89
C HIS A 139 -2.40 9.86 11.16
N ALA A 140 -2.38 11.11 11.63
CA ALA A 140 -1.16 11.89 11.79
C ALA A 140 -0.09 11.26 12.73
N HIS A 141 -0.50 10.36 13.63
CA HIS A 141 0.39 9.76 14.63
C HIS A 141 0.85 8.34 14.32
N ASN A 142 0.16 7.61 13.45
CA ASN A 142 0.43 6.19 13.19
C ASN A 142 0.65 5.94 11.70
N SER A 143 1.76 5.33 11.37
CA SER A 143 2.08 4.89 10.03
C SER A 143 2.98 3.67 10.04
N ALA A 144 3.00 2.95 8.93
CA ALA A 144 3.96 1.89 8.66
C ALA A 144 4.57 2.08 7.28
N THR A 145 5.82 1.67 7.13
CA THR A 145 6.57 1.78 5.87
C THR A 145 7.13 0.42 5.49
N CYS A 146 6.92 0.04 4.24
CA CYS A 146 7.65 -1.03 3.57
C CYS A 146 8.67 -0.38 2.64
N GLU A 147 9.93 -0.74 2.75
CA GLU A 147 11.00 -0.19 1.90
C GLU A 147 11.89 -1.27 1.32
N LEU A 148 12.49 -0.94 0.17
CA LEU A 148 13.48 -1.81 -0.46
C LEU A 148 14.75 -1.83 0.39
N ALA A 149 15.14 -3.02 0.84
CA ALA A 149 16.37 -3.20 1.61
C ALA A 149 17.60 -2.88 0.75
N ASP A 150 18.54 -2.11 1.29
CA ASP A 150 19.84 -1.90 0.64
C ASP A 150 20.61 -3.21 0.57
N HIS A 151 20.81 -3.75 -0.63
CA HIS A 151 21.63 -4.95 -0.85
C HIS A 151 23.11 -4.77 -0.44
N GLN A 152 23.53 -3.59 -0.01
CA GLN A 152 24.90 -3.29 0.37
C GLN A 152 25.23 -3.50 1.85
N LYS A 153 24.30 -3.97 2.68
CA LYS A 153 24.54 -4.25 4.11
C LYS A 153 24.67 -5.72 4.46
N ILE A 154 24.61 -6.62 3.48
CA ILE A 154 24.97 -8.02 3.73
C ILE A 154 26.47 -8.16 3.49
N HIS A 155 27.29 -7.55 4.36
CA HIS A 155 28.62 -8.03 4.58
C HIS A 155 28.47 -9.25 5.51
N PHE A 156 28.67 -10.43 4.94
CA PHE A 156 28.99 -11.59 5.75
C PHE A 156 30.28 -11.25 6.52
N SER A 157 30.17 -10.98 7.80
CA SER A 157 31.29 -11.04 8.70
C SER A 157 31.59 -12.54 8.87
N ASP A 158 32.73 -12.96 8.33
CA ASP A 158 33.37 -14.26 8.59
C ASP A 158 33.59 -14.48 10.10
#